data_9ef6970af903c0736ec204c7e6deb89f
#
_entry.id   9ef6970af903c0736ec204c7e6deb89f
#
_cell.length_a   1.000
_cell.length_b   1.000
_cell.length_c   1.000
_cell.angle_alpha   90.00
_cell.angle_beta   90.00
_cell.angle_gamma   90.00
#
_symmetry.space_group_name_H-M   'P 1'
#
loop_
_entity.id
_entity.type
_entity.pdbx_description
1 polymer ?
#
loop_
_entity_poly.entity_id
_entity_poly.type
_entity_poly.pdbx_seq_one_letter_code
_entity_poly.pdbx_strand_id
1 'polypeptide(L)'
;MSIASQIIQEAGKRNRSRDWYRSMLMTALQNYQGAEYDDPGEFGEVSGPVEVGELYFFNYVATKPEKLKYYDQFPMSYVLGVFKDGFLGANLHYLNNKLREGVAKSLLNSGDGAVVPRKTIHRYYFSGIQGNIMRIPESEMAEVSLLPTSKFINNDGNDFPPYRVWRLSLIHISEPTRPY
;
A
#
# COMPACT_ATOMS: atom_id res chain seq x y z
N MET A 1 19.88 -7.37 -0.95
CA MET A 1 19.07 -6.63 -1.96
C MET A 1 17.70 -7.28 -1.93
N SER A 2 16.66 -6.50 -1.67
CA SER A 2 15.30 -7.07 -1.61
C SER A 2 14.80 -7.44 -3.00
N ILE A 3 13.73 -8.23 -3.02
CA ILE A 3 13.03 -8.61 -4.26
C ILE A 3 12.51 -7.36 -5.00
N ALA A 4 12.04 -6.34 -4.26
CA ALA A 4 11.57 -5.10 -4.85
C ALA A 4 12.70 -4.32 -5.56
N SER A 5 13.88 -4.22 -4.95
CA SER A 5 15.06 -3.62 -5.57
C SER A 5 15.51 -4.36 -6.84
N GLN A 6 15.45 -5.69 -6.83
CA GLN A 6 15.75 -6.48 -8.03
C GLN A 6 14.79 -6.16 -9.18
N ILE A 7 13.48 -6.09 -8.88
CA ILE A 7 12.45 -5.74 -9.86
C ILE A 7 12.68 -4.35 -10.43
N ILE A 8 13.01 -3.35 -9.59
CA ILE A 8 13.32 -1.99 -10.02
C ILE A 8 14.55 -1.97 -10.93
N GLN A 9 15.61 -2.68 -10.55
CA GLN A 9 16.84 -2.75 -11.32
C GLN A 9 16.64 -3.42 -12.69
N GLU A 10 15.85 -4.49 -12.76
CA GLU A 10 15.48 -5.14 -14.01
C GLU A 10 14.61 -4.24 -14.89
N ALA A 11 13.70 -3.48 -14.28
CA ALA A 11 12.81 -2.55 -14.97
C ALA A 11 13.54 -1.34 -15.52
N GLY A 12 14.59 -0.85 -14.86
CA GLY A 12 15.33 0.35 -15.23
C GLY A 12 15.98 0.31 -16.60
N LYS A 13 16.11 -0.86 -17.22
CA LYS A 13 16.66 -1.05 -18.56
C LYS A 13 15.62 -1.08 -19.68
N ARG A 14 14.32 -1.16 -19.37
CA ARG A 14 13.25 -1.31 -20.35
C ARG A 14 11.97 -0.64 -19.83
N ASN A 15 11.28 0.09 -20.68
CA ASN A 15 9.96 0.62 -20.35
C ASN A 15 8.97 -0.54 -20.18
N ARG A 16 8.65 -0.87 -18.94
CA ARG A 16 7.79 -2.00 -18.58
C ARG A 16 6.36 -1.54 -18.31
N SER A 17 5.40 -2.39 -18.66
CA SER A 17 4.00 -2.13 -18.38
C SER A 17 3.68 -2.26 -16.89
N ARG A 18 2.59 -1.62 -16.46
CA ARG A 18 2.04 -1.74 -15.11
C ARG A 18 1.76 -3.20 -14.74
N ASP A 19 1.26 -4.00 -15.69
CA ASP A 19 0.96 -5.42 -15.49
C ASP A 19 2.22 -6.25 -15.28
N TRP A 20 3.33 -5.88 -15.93
CA TRP A 20 4.61 -6.52 -15.71
C TRP A 20 5.08 -6.36 -14.25
N TYR A 21 5.04 -5.13 -13.71
CA TYR A 21 5.42 -4.89 -12.30
C TYR A 21 4.55 -5.68 -11.33
N ARG A 22 3.22 -5.68 -11.56
CA ARG A 22 2.29 -6.44 -10.73
C ARG A 22 2.58 -7.94 -10.79
N SER A 23 2.79 -8.47 -11.98
CA SER A 23 3.12 -9.90 -12.17
C SER A 23 4.39 -10.29 -11.41
N MET A 24 5.44 -9.49 -11.51
CA MET A 24 6.70 -9.75 -10.81
C MET A 24 6.53 -9.72 -9.30
N LEU A 25 5.81 -8.73 -8.76
CA LEU A 25 5.54 -8.65 -7.32
C LEU A 25 4.58 -9.76 -6.84
N MET A 26 3.60 -10.16 -7.64
CA MET A 26 2.73 -11.30 -7.30
C MET A 26 3.51 -12.61 -7.24
N THR A 27 4.44 -12.84 -8.17
CA THR A 27 5.33 -13.99 -8.12
C THR A 27 6.22 -13.94 -6.88
N ALA A 28 6.75 -12.77 -6.54
CA ALA A 28 7.52 -12.57 -5.33
C ALA A 28 6.70 -12.86 -4.06
N LEU A 29 5.46 -12.38 -3.99
CA LEU A 29 4.55 -12.65 -2.87
C LEU A 29 4.23 -14.15 -2.72
N GLN A 30 4.05 -14.88 -3.81
CA GLN A 30 3.81 -16.33 -3.79
C GLN A 30 5.01 -17.10 -3.25
N ASN A 31 6.21 -16.65 -3.58
CA ASN A 31 7.46 -17.26 -3.17
C ASN A 31 8.01 -16.72 -1.84
N TYR A 32 7.40 -15.67 -1.30
CA TYR A 32 7.81 -15.05 -0.06
C TYR A 32 7.43 -15.94 1.11
N GLN A 33 8.43 -16.57 1.73
CA GLN A 33 8.24 -17.45 2.90
C GLN A 33 8.20 -16.68 4.23
N GLY A 34 8.01 -15.38 4.19
CA GLY A 34 8.18 -14.51 5.34
C GLY A 34 9.68 -14.35 5.66
N ALA A 35 10.09 -13.20 6.18
CA ALA A 35 11.32 -13.19 6.95
C ALA A 35 11.06 -14.15 8.12
N GLU A 36 11.86 -15.22 8.28
CA GLU A 36 11.94 -15.90 9.55
C GLU A 36 12.10 -14.80 10.60
N TYR A 37 11.13 -14.67 11.47
CA TYR A 37 11.25 -13.84 12.65
C TYR A 37 12.30 -14.51 13.55
N ASP A 38 13.56 -14.37 13.18
CA ASP A 38 14.70 -14.54 14.03
C ASP A 38 14.81 -13.28 14.88
N ASP A 39 14.14 -13.31 15.95
CA ASP A 39 14.30 -12.63 17.22
C ASP A 39 12.98 -12.00 17.71
N PRO A 40 12.26 -12.64 18.62
CA PRO A 40 11.26 -11.96 19.44
C PRO A 40 11.98 -11.16 20.55
N GLY A 41 12.97 -10.34 20.16
CA GLY A 41 13.70 -9.46 21.02
C GLY A 41 12.90 -8.20 21.33
N GLU A 42 12.37 -8.12 22.54
CA GLU A 42 12.09 -6.91 23.32
C GLU A 42 10.86 -6.05 23.02
N PHE A 43 10.03 -6.30 22.02
CA PHE A 43 8.79 -5.54 21.87
C PHE A 43 7.57 -6.48 21.91
N GLY A 44 6.66 -6.16 22.82
CA GLY A 44 5.53 -6.96 23.24
C GLY A 44 4.71 -7.58 22.11
N GLU A 45 3.96 -8.63 22.45
CA GLU A 45 3.11 -9.47 21.62
C GLU A 45 2.56 -8.75 20.38
N VAL A 46 3.23 -8.90 19.22
CA VAL A 46 2.68 -8.50 17.93
C VAL A 46 1.65 -9.54 17.55
N SER A 47 0.40 -9.25 17.82
CA SER A 47 -0.72 -10.15 17.59
C SER A 47 -1.23 -10.12 16.14
N GLY A 48 -0.35 -10.00 15.15
CA GLY A 48 -0.77 -9.96 13.75
C GLY A 48 0.37 -10.05 12.74
N PRO A 49 0.05 -10.27 11.46
CA PRO A 49 1.05 -10.38 10.39
C PRO A 49 1.66 -9.05 9.94
N VAL A 50 1.32 -7.92 10.58
CA VAL A 50 1.79 -6.57 10.24
C VAL A 50 2.13 -5.76 11.49
N GLU A 51 3.07 -4.83 11.36
CA GLU A 51 3.54 -3.93 12.40
C GLU A 51 3.23 -2.47 12.07
N VAL A 52 2.93 -1.67 13.10
CA VAL A 52 2.74 -0.22 12.96
C VAL A 52 4.06 0.43 12.53
N GLY A 53 3.99 1.36 11.60
CA GLY A 53 5.17 2.07 11.10
C GLY A 53 5.85 1.39 9.91
N GLU A 54 5.34 0.26 9.44
CA GLU A 54 5.92 -0.49 8.35
C GLU A 54 5.08 -0.41 7.07
N LEU A 55 5.72 -0.53 5.93
CA LEU A 55 5.09 -0.53 4.61
C LEU A 55 4.99 -1.96 4.07
N TYR A 56 3.81 -2.31 3.54
CA TYR A 56 3.53 -3.64 3.02
C TYR A 56 2.88 -3.61 1.64
N PHE A 57 3.24 -4.62 0.82
CA PHE A 57 2.45 -5.08 -0.32
C PHE A 57 1.68 -6.34 0.04
N PHE A 58 0.44 -6.45 -0.46
CA PHE A 58 -0.38 -7.65 -0.33
C PHE A 58 -1.47 -7.70 -1.41
N ASN A 59 -2.04 -8.87 -1.61
CA ASN A 59 -3.24 -9.02 -2.43
C ASN A 59 -4.46 -8.95 -1.52
N TYR A 60 -5.47 -8.17 -1.90
CA TYR A 60 -6.64 -7.88 -1.08
C TYR A 60 -7.95 -8.04 -1.84
N VAL A 61 -8.88 -8.76 -1.23
CA VAL A 61 -10.28 -8.82 -1.66
C VAL A 61 -11.14 -8.21 -0.56
N ALA A 62 -11.84 -7.14 -0.90
CA ALA A 62 -12.70 -6.46 0.06
C ALA A 62 -13.80 -7.39 0.56
N THR A 63 -14.08 -7.39 1.87
CA THR A 63 -15.11 -8.25 2.48
C THR A 63 -16.53 -7.83 2.11
N LYS A 64 -16.72 -6.58 1.72
CA LYS A 64 -18.01 -6.01 1.29
C LYS A 64 -17.81 -5.10 0.07
N PRO A 65 -17.42 -5.66 -1.09
CA PRO A 65 -17.09 -4.87 -2.27
C PRO A 65 -18.27 -4.05 -2.79
N GLU A 66 -19.50 -4.55 -2.61
CA GLU A 66 -20.73 -3.88 -3.03
C GLU A 66 -20.97 -2.52 -2.33
N LYS A 67 -20.32 -2.28 -1.19
CA LYS A 67 -20.39 -1.00 -0.46
C LYS A 67 -19.29 -0.01 -0.88
N LEU A 68 -18.35 -0.45 -1.71
CA LEU A 68 -17.22 0.35 -2.14
C LEU A 68 -17.42 0.77 -3.59
N LYS A 69 -17.24 2.05 -3.88
CA LYS A 69 -17.24 2.54 -5.26
C LYS A 69 -16.07 1.94 -6.06
N TYR A 70 -14.95 1.77 -5.43
CA TYR A 70 -13.73 1.10 -5.90
C TYR A 70 -12.83 0.80 -4.71
N TYR A 71 -11.92 -0.14 -4.88
CA TYR A 71 -10.84 -0.41 -3.93
C TYR A 71 -9.60 -0.92 -4.66
N ASP A 72 -8.44 -0.83 -4.01
CA ASP A 72 -7.20 -1.34 -4.54
C ASP A 72 -7.07 -2.84 -4.21
N GLN A 73 -6.95 -3.65 -5.22
CA GLN A 73 -6.73 -5.11 -5.10
C GLN A 73 -5.30 -5.47 -4.75
N PHE A 74 -4.35 -4.54 -4.98
CA PHE A 74 -2.94 -4.76 -4.73
C PHE A 74 -2.34 -3.60 -3.91
N PRO A 75 -2.80 -3.42 -2.66
CA PRO A 75 -2.40 -2.28 -1.85
C PRO A 75 -0.91 -2.22 -1.56
N MET A 76 -0.38 -0.99 -1.55
CA MET A 76 0.87 -0.61 -0.95
C MET A 76 0.54 0.28 0.26
N SER A 77 0.50 -0.31 1.44
CA SER A 77 -0.07 0.32 2.62
C SER A 77 0.93 0.45 3.77
N TYR A 78 1.11 1.67 4.26
CA TYR A 78 1.86 1.96 5.48
C TYR A 78 0.93 1.79 6.68
N VAL A 79 1.31 0.99 7.66
CA VAL A 79 0.45 0.61 8.79
C VAL A 79 0.42 1.72 9.84
N LEU A 80 -0.77 2.24 10.12
CA LEU A 80 -1.02 3.29 11.11
C LEU A 80 -1.51 2.75 12.45
N GLY A 81 -2.11 1.56 12.47
CA GLY A 81 -2.61 0.92 13.68
C GLY A 81 -3.07 -0.50 13.42
N VAL A 82 -2.86 -1.39 14.38
CA VAL A 82 -3.22 -2.81 14.29
C VAL A 82 -4.36 -3.10 15.25
N PHE A 83 -5.27 -3.98 14.83
CA PHE A 83 -6.43 -4.42 15.58
C PHE A 83 -6.53 -5.95 15.51
N LYS A 84 -7.38 -6.55 16.33
CA LYS A 84 -7.55 -7.99 16.38
C LYS A 84 -7.93 -8.63 15.04
N ASP A 85 -8.72 -7.95 14.23
CA ASP A 85 -9.29 -8.46 12.96
C ASP A 85 -8.70 -7.84 11.70
N GLY A 86 -7.71 -6.91 11.85
CA GLY A 86 -7.12 -6.20 10.73
C GLY A 86 -6.30 -5.00 11.15
N PHE A 87 -6.05 -4.08 10.25
CA PHE A 87 -5.26 -2.88 10.50
C PHE A 87 -5.80 -1.65 9.78
N LEU A 88 -5.41 -0.48 10.25
CA LEU A 88 -5.60 0.79 9.58
C LEU A 88 -4.31 1.10 8.82
N GLY A 89 -4.41 1.38 7.54
CA GLY A 89 -3.25 1.64 6.71
C GLY A 89 -3.44 2.82 5.77
N ALA A 90 -2.35 3.50 5.47
CA ALA A 90 -2.27 4.54 4.47
C ALA A 90 -1.84 3.94 3.13
N ASN A 91 -2.80 3.70 2.23
CA ASN A 91 -2.50 3.16 0.90
C ASN A 91 -2.00 4.27 -0.02
N LEU A 92 -0.72 4.19 -0.37
CA LEU A 92 -0.03 5.19 -1.18
C LEU A 92 -0.52 5.20 -2.64
N HIS A 93 -1.16 4.16 -3.13
CA HIS A 93 -1.72 4.09 -4.48
C HIS A 93 -2.89 5.07 -4.71
N TYR A 94 -3.53 5.58 -3.65
CA TYR A 94 -4.56 6.63 -3.76
C TYR A 94 -3.99 8.01 -4.10
N LEU A 95 -2.66 8.12 -4.17
CA LEU A 95 -1.94 9.33 -4.53
C LEU A 95 -1.31 9.19 -5.93
N ASN A 96 -1.25 10.29 -6.68
CA ASN A 96 -0.42 10.34 -7.88
C ASN A 96 1.08 10.29 -7.49
N ASN A 97 1.95 10.01 -8.45
CA ASN A 97 3.37 9.77 -8.19
C ASN A 97 4.04 10.92 -7.43
N LYS A 98 3.73 12.18 -7.75
CA LYS A 98 4.33 13.34 -7.09
C LYS A 98 3.94 13.45 -5.62
N LEU A 99 2.65 13.29 -5.32
CA LEU A 99 2.15 13.31 -3.93
C LEU A 99 2.63 12.08 -3.15
N ARG A 100 2.66 10.93 -3.82
CA ARG A 100 3.12 9.66 -3.24
C ARG A 100 4.58 9.75 -2.78
N GLU A 101 5.45 10.28 -3.63
CA GLU A 101 6.86 10.51 -3.29
C GLU A 101 7.00 11.42 -2.07
N GLY A 102 6.26 12.53 -2.03
CA GLY A 102 6.27 13.46 -0.90
C GLY A 102 5.80 12.82 0.40
N VAL A 103 4.73 12.04 0.36
CA VAL A 103 4.22 11.32 1.55
C VAL A 103 5.18 10.23 1.99
N ALA A 104 5.75 9.44 1.07
CA ALA A 104 6.74 8.42 1.41
C ALA A 104 7.97 9.02 2.10
N LYS A 105 8.50 10.12 1.60
CA LYS A 105 9.61 10.86 2.24
C LYS A 105 9.22 11.40 3.62
N SER A 106 7.99 11.89 3.80
CA SER A 106 7.50 12.37 5.09
C SER A 106 7.41 11.23 6.11
N LEU A 107 6.91 10.06 5.71
CA LEU A 107 6.84 8.88 6.55
C LEU A 107 8.23 8.42 7.00
N LEU A 108 9.21 8.39 6.09
CA LEU A 108 10.60 8.05 6.39
C LEU A 108 11.26 9.01 7.41
N ASN A 109 10.97 10.31 7.28
CA ASN A 109 11.63 11.32 8.10
C ASN A 109 10.94 11.58 9.45
N SER A 110 9.65 11.39 9.54
CA SER A 110 8.81 11.80 10.68
C SER A 110 8.08 10.64 11.36
N GLY A 111 8.09 9.45 10.77
CA GLY A 111 7.38 8.29 11.31
C GLY A 111 5.93 8.61 11.64
N ASP A 112 5.54 8.38 12.89
CA ASP A 112 4.18 8.63 13.41
C ASP A 112 3.75 10.11 13.35
N GLY A 113 4.68 11.03 13.22
CA GLY A 113 4.41 12.47 13.06
C GLY A 113 4.11 12.89 11.60
N ALA A 114 4.18 11.97 10.65
CA ALA A 114 3.93 12.27 9.24
C ALA A 114 2.45 12.62 8.99
N VAL A 115 2.22 13.67 8.21
CA VAL A 115 0.87 14.03 7.77
C VAL A 115 0.48 13.16 6.59
N VAL A 116 -0.44 12.23 6.83
CA VAL A 116 -0.97 11.33 5.80
C VAL A 116 -2.33 11.84 5.32
N PRO A 117 -2.55 12.03 4.01
CA PRO A 117 -3.84 12.47 3.50
C PRO A 117 -4.96 11.50 3.87
N ARG A 118 -6.06 12.00 4.45
CA ARG A 118 -7.19 11.18 4.94
C ARG A 118 -7.74 10.19 3.91
N LYS A 119 -7.74 10.57 2.62
CA LYS A 119 -8.19 9.72 1.52
C LYS A 119 -7.38 8.44 1.30
N THR A 120 -6.14 8.39 1.82
CA THR A 120 -5.29 7.20 1.75
C THR A 120 -5.56 6.21 2.87
N ILE A 121 -6.28 6.65 3.93
CA ILE A 121 -6.49 5.86 5.14
C ILE A 121 -7.63 4.89 4.92
N HIS A 122 -7.32 3.59 4.96
CA HIS A 122 -8.27 2.50 4.76
C HIS A 122 -8.15 1.47 5.87
N ARG A 123 -9.28 0.85 6.19
CA ARG A 123 -9.34 -0.32 7.05
C ARG A 123 -9.17 -1.58 6.21
N TYR A 124 -8.20 -2.41 6.56
CA TYR A 124 -7.98 -3.72 5.95
C TYR A 124 -8.29 -4.81 6.97
N TYR A 125 -9.07 -5.81 6.56
CA TYR A 125 -9.35 -6.99 7.37
C TYR A 125 -8.41 -8.12 6.99
N PHE A 126 -7.84 -8.82 7.97
CA PHE A 126 -6.95 -9.96 7.71
C PHE A 126 -7.64 -11.04 6.87
N SER A 127 -8.93 -11.25 7.07
CA SER A 127 -9.74 -12.19 6.27
C SER A 127 -9.84 -11.85 4.78
N GLY A 128 -9.59 -10.59 4.40
CA GLY A 128 -9.58 -10.13 3.01
C GLY A 128 -8.22 -10.28 2.32
N ILE A 129 -7.16 -10.56 3.08
CA ILE A 129 -5.82 -10.72 2.53
C ILE A 129 -5.68 -12.10 1.90
N GLN A 130 -5.20 -12.14 0.66
CA GLN A 130 -5.00 -13.35 -0.11
C GLN A 130 -3.53 -13.68 -0.21
N GLY A 131 -3.12 -14.82 0.38
CA GLY A 131 -1.72 -15.25 0.37
C GLY A 131 -0.84 -14.47 1.35
N ASN A 132 0.41 -14.24 0.99
CA ASN A 132 1.41 -13.63 1.84
C ASN A 132 1.34 -12.09 1.85
N ILE A 133 1.86 -11.51 2.93
CA ILE A 133 2.09 -10.07 3.07
C ILE A 133 3.60 -9.84 2.95
N MET A 134 4.03 -8.95 2.06
CA MET A 134 5.43 -8.62 1.85
C MET A 134 5.77 -7.28 2.48
N ARG A 135 6.65 -7.29 3.46
CA ARG A 135 7.23 -6.07 4.05
C ARG A 135 8.21 -5.44 3.07
N ILE A 136 8.12 -4.12 2.97
CA ILE A 136 9.04 -3.29 2.19
C ILE A 136 10.06 -2.67 3.15
N PRO A 137 11.35 -2.95 2.99
CA PRO A 137 12.38 -2.33 3.83
C PRO A 137 12.34 -0.81 3.75
N GLU A 138 12.58 -0.15 4.88
CA GLU A 138 12.59 1.31 4.96
C GLU A 138 13.55 1.94 3.93
N SER A 139 14.72 1.35 3.73
CA SER A 139 15.73 1.78 2.74
C SER A 139 15.24 1.78 1.29
N GLU A 140 14.14 1.05 0.99
CA GLU A 140 13.59 0.90 -0.35
C GLU A 140 12.24 1.60 -0.53
N MET A 141 11.65 2.10 0.56
CA MET A 141 10.31 2.69 0.58
C MET A 141 10.17 3.82 -0.48
N ALA A 142 11.16 4.69 -0.61
CA ALA A 142 11.14 5.80 -1.55
C ALA A 142 11.03 5.33 -3.01
N GLU A 143 11.83 4.33 -3.40
CA GLU A 143 11.84 3.80 -4.77
C GLU A 143 10.61 2.94 -5.05
N VAL A 144 10.27 2.05 -4.13
CA VAL A 144 9.13 1.14 -4.26
C VAL A 144 7.81 1.91 -4.30
N SER A 145 7.72 3.04 -3.59
CA SER A 145 6.52 3.88 -3.60
C SER A 145 6.15 4.40 -5.00
N LEU A 146 7.11 4.49 -5.92
CA LEU A 146 6.90 4.95 -7.29
C LEU A 146 6.53 3.84 -8.27
N LEU A 147 6.56 2.57 -7.86
CA LEU A 147 6.17 1.46 -8.73
C LEU A 147 4.72 1.58 -9.18
N PRO A 148 4.43 1.42 -10.49
CA PRO A 148 3.09 1.55 -11.03
C PRO A 148 2.27 0.27 -10.85
N THR A 149 2.09 -0.18 -9.60
CA THR A 149 1.47 -1.46 -9.25
C THR A 149 0.01 -1.36 -8.83
N SER A 150 -0.54 -0.15 -8.71
CA SER A 150 -1.94 0.06 -8.33
C SER A 150 -2.92 -0.72 -9.22
N LYS A 151 -3.86 -1.44 -8.59
CA LYS A 151 -4.92 -2.18 -9.28
C LYS A 151 -6.26 -1.91 -8.61
N PHE A 152 -6.90 -0.83 -9.04
CA PHE A 152 -8.25 -0.54 -8.56
C PHE A 152 -9.29 -1.32 -9.35
N ILE A 153 -10.28 -1.83 -8.62
CA ILE A 153 -11.49 -2.43 -9.20
C ILE A 153 -12.73 -1.74 -8.61
N ASN A 154 -13.80 -1.69 -9.38
CA ASN A 154 -15.09 -1.18 -8.94
C ASN A 154 -15.92 -2.27 -8.26
N ASN A 155 -17.14 -1.92 -7.81
CA ASN A 155 -18.08 -2.84 -7.18
C ASN A 155 -18.55 -3.99 -8.09
N ASP A 156 -18.43 -3.84 -9.42
CA ASP A 156 -18.77 -4.87 -10.40
C ASP A 156 -17.58 -5.79 -10.73
N GLY A 157 -16.42 -5.57 -10.08
CA GLY A 157 -15.20 -6.34 -10.33
C GLY A 157 -14.42 -5.91 -11.59
N ASN A 158 -14.84 -4.82 -12.25
CA ASN A 158 -14.15 -4.29 -13.43
C ASN A 158 -13.00 -3.36 -13.05
N ASP A 159 -11.98 -3.30 -13.89
CA ASP A 159 -10.84 -2.40 -13.71
C ASP A 159 -11.30 -0.94 -13.60
N PHE A 160 -10.79 -0.26 -12.57
CA PHE A 160 -11.03 1.16 -12.35
C PHE A 160 -9.69 1.91 -12.50
N PRO A 161 -9.56 2.79 -13.50
CA PRO A 161 -8.28 3.42 -13.81
C PRO A 161 -7.75 4.29 -12.66
N PRO A 162 -6.47 4.15 -12.24
CA PRO A 162 -5.89 4.92 -11.14
C PRO A 162 -6.00 6.44 -11.29
N TYR A 163 -5.90 6.96 -12.52
CA TYR A 163 -6.04 8.39 -12.76
C TYR A 163 -7.40 8.95 -12.33
N ARG A 164 -8.48 8.15 -12.37
CA ARG A 164 -9.80 8.53 -11.87
C ARG A 164 -9.80 8.64 -10.35
N VAL A 165 -9.14 7.70 -9.65
CA VAL A 165 -8.95 7.75 -8.20
C VAL A 165 -8.22 9.04 -7.81
N TRP A 166 -7.15 9.37 -8.50
CA TRP A 166 -6.35 10.56 -8.23
C TRP A 166 -7.10 11.87 -8.50
N ARG A 167 -7.92 11.93 -9.54
CA ARG A 167 -8.75 13.12 -9.85
C ARG A 167 -9.85 13.35 -8.82
N LEU A 168 -10.56 12.30 -8.42
CA LEU A 168 -11.61 12.39 -7.40
C LEU A 168 -11.06 12.92 -6.08
N SER A 169 -9.81 12.63 -5.78
CA SER A 169 -9.16 13.11 -4.58
C SER A 169 -8.70 14.58 -4.63
N LEU A 170 -8.56 15.17 -5.81
CA LEU A 170 -8.26 16.60 -5.96
C LEU A 170 -9.52 17.48 -5.77
N ILE A 171 -10.70 16.97 -6.08
CA ILE A 171 -11.97 17.71 -5.94
C ILE A 171 -12.32 17.92 -4.47
N HIS A 172 -11.95 17.02 -3.58
CA HIS A 172 -12.20 17.17 -2.13
C HIS A 172 -11.21 18.08 -1.39
N ILE A 173 -10.11 18.49 -2.03
CA ILE A 173 -9.15 19.46 -1.45
C ILE A 173 -9.61 20.90 -1.65
N SER A 174 -10.57 21.16 -2.56
CA SER A 174 -11.00 22.49 -2.95
C SER A 174 -12.33 22.96 -2.34
N GLU A 175 -12.93 22.24 -1.41
CA GLU A 175 -14.05 22.80 -0.62
C GLU A 175 -13.47 23.54 0.60
N PRO A 176 -13.56 24.89 0.62
CA PRO A 176 -13.28 25.63 1.84
C PRO A 176 -14.35 25.26 2.86
N THR A 177 -13.92 24.70 3.99
CA THR A 177 -14.76 24.63 5.19
C THR A 177 -15.27 26.01 5.50
N ARG A 178 -16.57 26.26 5.30
CA ARG A 178 -17.23 27.48 5.78
C ARG A 178 -17.13 27.48 7.29
N PRO A 179 -16.58 28.52 7.92
CA PRO A 179 -16.69 28.67 9.35
C PRO A 179 -18.15 28.96 9.69
N TYR A 180 -18.70 28.24 10.62
CA TYR A 180 -19.92 28.61 11.33
C TYR A 180 -19.60 29.64 12.41
#